data_d543e3ff44541c0fb9b338cccf63d1d3
#
_entry.id   d543e3ff44541c0fb9b338cccf63d1d3
#
_cell.length_a   1.000
_cell.length_b   1.000
_cell.length_c   1.000
_cell.angle_alpha   90.00
_cell.angle_beta   90.00
_cell.angle_gamma   90.00
#
_symmetry.space_group_name_H-M   'P 1'
#
loop_
_entity.id
_entity.type
_entity.pdbx_description
1 polymer ?
#
loop_
_entity_poly.entity_id
_entity_poly.type
_entity_poly.pdbx_seq_one_letter_code
_entity_poly.pdbx_strand_id
1 'polypeptide(L)'
;MHSTSVFKASGVAALLLLAGCSSSTTKPEQYSGFLKDYSGLEKTTSSTGKPVMRWVAPGFNLNNYDSIVYNPVVYYPTPKPTAQISQKVLDGLLNYTNDKLKTAAASRKPLVTTPGPRSVIFRGAITAVDSSKEGLQFYEVLPIALVVAGTEVATGHRTMDT
;
A
#
# COMPACT_ATOMS: atom_id res chain seq x y z
N MET A 1 -60.36 20.93 -40.74
CA MET A 1 -60.43 20.81 -39.30
C MET A 1 -59.12 20.11 -38.93
N HIS A 2 -58.20 20.87 -38.37
CA HIS A 2 -56.78 20.44 -38.15
C HIS A 2 -56.63 19.93 -36.72
N SER A 3 -56.11 18.70 -36.58
CA SER A 3 -55.75 18.16 -35.28
C SER A 3 -54.18 18.06 -35.24
N THR A 4 -53.59 18.95 -34.50
CA THR A 4 -52.17 18.98 -34.27
C THR A 4 -51.83 18.09 -33.05
N SER A 5 -51.20 16.94 -33.30
CA SER A 5 -50.64 16.08 -32.26
C SER A 5 -49.29 16.66 -31.78
N VAL A 6 -49.29 17.08 -30.53
CA VAL A 6 -48.09 17.52 -29.83
C VAL A 6 -47.39 16.31 -29.26
N PHE A 7 -46.26 15.92 -29.87
CA PHE A 7 -45.35 14.94 -29.30
C PHE A 7 -44.56 15.57 -28.15
N LYS A 8 -44.88 15.19 -26.93
CA LYS A 8 -44.07 15.49 -25.75
C LYS A 8 -42.87 14.52 -25.74
N ALA A 9 -41.71 15.01 -26.14
CA ALA A 9 -40.46 14.31 -25.94
C ALA A 9 -40.07 14.39 -24.46
N SER A 10 -40.33 13.32 -23.71
CA SER A 10 -39.79 13.14 -22.36
C SER A 10 -38.34 12.71 -22.47
N GLY A 11 -37.44 13.67 -22.29
CA GLY A 11 -36.02 13.40 -22.14
C GLY A 11 -35.75 12.74 -20.78
N VAL A 12 -35.58 11.43 -20.79
CA VAL A 12 -35.02 10.71 -19.62
C VAL A 12 -33.54 10.97 -19.59
N ALA A 13 -33.11 11.92 -18.76
CA ALA A 13 -31.72 12.12 -18.41
C ALA A 13 -31.30 10.95 -17.52
N ALA A 14 -30.66 9.94 -18.12
CA ALA A 14 -30.01 8.88 -17.40
C ALA A 14 -28.76 9.47 -16.70
N LEU A 15 -28.91 9.85 -15.43
CA LEU A 15 -27.76 10.08 -14.55
C LEU A 15 -27.04 8.74 -14.34
N LEU A 16 -26.02 8.51 -15.12
CA LEU A 16 -25.04 7.48 -14.84
C LEU A 16 -24.31 7.87 -13.55
N LEU A 17 -24.78 7.37 -12.43
CA LEU A 17 -24.04 7.36 -11.18
C LEU A 17 -22.85 6.44 -11.41
N LEU A 18 -21.73 7.02 -11.81
CA LEU A 18 -20.41 6.39 -11.73
C LEU A 18 -20.13 6.22 -10.22
N ALA A 19 -20.60 5.10 -9.66
CA ALA A 19 -20.11 4.59 -8.40
C ALA A 19 -18.66 4.18 -8.64
N GLY A 20 -17.77 5.17 -8.67
CA GLY A 20 -16.34 4.95 -8.67
C GLY A 20 -16.02 4.16 -7.41
N CYS A 21 -15.51 2.94 -7.56
CA CYS A 21 -14.83 2.25 -6.49
C CYS A 21 -13.74 3.20 -5.98
N SER A 22 -14.02 3.92 -4.91
CA SER A 22 -13.03 4.80 -4.29
C SER A 22 -12.05 3.90 -3.56
N SER A 23 -11.00 3.47 -4.27
CA SER A 23 -9.82 2.95 -3.62
C SER A 23 -9.23 4.11 -2.81
N SER A 24 -9.61 4.19 -1.55
CA SER A 24 -9.21 5.28 -0.67
C SER A 24 -7.82 5.00 -0.12
N THR A 25 -6.90 5.94 -0.31
CA THR A 25 -5.69 6.00 0.52
C THR A 25 -6.08 6.29 1.97
N THR A 26 -5.30 5.79 2.91
CA THR A 26 -5.49 6.08 4.34
C THR A 26 -5.53 7.60 4.58
N LYS A 27 -6.54 8.06 5.32
CA LYS A 27 -6.69 9.49 5.63
C LYS A 27 -5.70 9.92 6.72
N PRO A 28 -5.30 11.19 6.78
CA PRO A 28 -4.34 11.68 7.79
C PRO A 28 -4.74 11.33 9.22
N GLU A 29 -6.04 11.37 9.55
CA GLU A 29 -6.58 11.07 10.88
C GLU A 29 -6.40 9.58 11.28
N GLN A 30 -6.10 8.72 10.30
CA GLN A 30 -5.91 7.28 10.47
C GLN A 30 -4.44 6.88 10.42
N TYR A 31 -3.51 7.84 10.32
CA TYR A 31 -2.09 7.53 10.31
C TYR A 31 -1.64 6.92 11.63
N SER A 32 -0.89 5.84 11.54
CA SER A 32 -0.46 5.05 12.70
C SER A 32 0.61 5.71 13.56
N GLY A 33 1.32 6.70 13.03
CA GLY A 33 2.51 7.27 13.66
C GLY A 33 3.80 6.45 13.43
N PHE A 34 3.77 5.43 12.56
CA PHE A 34 4.96 4.65 12.22
C PHE A 34 6.01 5.48 11.48
N LEU A 35 5.60 6.34 10.56
CA LEU A 35 6.47 7.35 9.96
C LEU A 35 6.62 8.52 10.93
N LYS A 36 7.83 9.09 11.02
CA LYS A 36 8.07 10.29 11.83
C LYS A 36 7.39 11.53 11.25
N ASP A 37 7.26 11.57 9.94
CA ASP A 37 6.64 12.65 9.18
C ASP A 37 5.86 12.08 7.99
N TYR A 38 4.65 12.58 7.80
CA TYR A 38 3.76 12.23 6.69
C TYR A 38 3.53 13.39 5.72
N SER A 39 4.04 14.59 6.04
CA SER A 39 3.73 15.83 5.30
C SER A 39 4.24 15.81 3.86
N GLY A 40 5.33 15.08 3.61
CA GLY A 40 5.91 14.95 2.28
C GLY A 40 5.27 13.86 1.40
N LEU A 41 4.26 13.13 1.90
CA LEU A 41 3.63 12.07 1.13
C LEU A 41 2.70 12.63 0.05
N GLU A 42 2.91 12.20 -1.19
CA GLU A 42 2.09 12.55 -2.34
C GLU A 42 1.30 11.34 -2.85
N LYS A 43 0.05 11.59 -3.25
CA LYS A 43 -0.79 10.55 -3.85
C LYS A 43 -0.26 10.18 -5.23
N THR A 44 0.00 8.90 -5.43
CA THR A 44 0.47 8.36 -6.71
C THR A 44 -0.15 6.99 -6.96
N THR A 45 0.24 6.36 -8.06
CA THR A 45 -0.23 5.01 -8.42
C THR A 45 0.95 4.04 -8.36
N SER A 46 0.74 2.91 -7.72
CA SER A 46 1.71 1.81 -7.71
C SER A 46 1.83 1.16 -9.10
N SER A 47 2.84 0.34 -9.31
CA SER A 47 3.01 -0.44 -10.54
C SER A 47 1.84 -1.41 -10.81
N THR A 48 1.07 -1.78 -9.78
CA THR A 48 -0.13 -2.62 -9.89
C THR A 48 -1.41 -1.82 -10.10
N GLY A 49 -1.33 -0.50 -10.34
CA GLY A 49 -2.48 0.37 -10.57
C GLY A 49 -3.22 0.80 -9.29
N LYS A 50 -2.75 0.43 -8.09
CA LYS A 50 -3.39 0.81 -6.84
C LYS A 50 -2.92 2.19 -6.38
N PRO A 51 -3.80 3.05 -5.83
CA PRO A 51 -3.40 4.33 -5.27
C PRO A 51 -2.56 4.12 -4.01
N VAL A 52 -1.47 4.87 -3.90
CA VAL A 52 -0.58 4.85 -2.75
C VAL A 52 -0.15 6.27 -2.40
N MET A 53 0.24 6.49 -1.15
CA MET A 53 0.94 7.69 -0.72
C MET A 53 2.44 7.40 -0.77
N ARG A 54 3.22 8.26 -1.41
CA ARG A 54 4.67 8.05 -1.58
C ARG A 54 5.44 9.35 -1.47
N TRP A 55 6.59 9.27 -0.81
CA TRP A 55 7.64 10.26 -0.87
C TRP A 55 8.94 9.61 -1.35
N VAL A 56 9.70 10.33 -2.15
CA VAL A 56 11.01 9.87 -2.63
C VAL A 56 11.99 11.01 -2.45
N ALA A 57 13.12 10.74 -1.78
CA ALA A 57 14.17 11.73 -1.60
C ALA A 57 14.67 12.26 -2.95
N PRO A 58 14.86 13.57 -3.12
CA PRO A 58 15.45 14.12 -4.32
C PRO A 58 16.78 13.44 -4.67
N GLY A 59 16.93 12.99 -5.91
CA GLY A 59 18.14 12.31 -6.37
C GLY A 59 18.29 10.85 -5.91
N PHE A 60 17.27 10.28 -5.22
CA PHE A 60 17.31 8.86 -4.85
C PHE A 60 17.35 7.97 -6.09
N ASN A 61 18.34 7.08 -6.12
CA ASN A 61 18.45 6.02 -7.14
C ASN A 61 18.95 4.73 -6.46
N LEU A 62 18.12 3.69 -6.51
CA LEU A 62 18.44 2.39 -5.90
C LEU A 62 19.71 1.76 -6.51
N ASN A 63 20.09 2.10 -7.74
CA ASN A 63 21.30 1.61 -8.37
C ASN A 63 22.60 2.11 -7.69
N ASN A 64 22.52 3.18 -6.90
CA ASN A 64 23.65 3.68 -6.13
C ASN A 64 23.95 2.86 -4.88
N TYR A 65 23.13 1.86 -4.58
CA TYR A 65 23.25 1.00 -3.40
C TYR A 65 23.57 -0.43 -3.84
N ASP A 66 24.34 -1.14 -3.03
CA ASP A 66 24.85 -2.49 -3.35
C ASP A 66 24.13 -3.59 -2.57
N SER A 67 23.52 -3.27 -1.45
CA SER A 67 22.92 -4.24 -0.53
C SER A 67 21.71 -3.69 0.20
N ILE A 68 20.94 -4.60 0.78
CA ILE A 68 19.78 -4.28 1.61
C ILE A 68 19.97 -4.91 2.99
N VAL A 69 19.82 -4.11 4.04
CA VAL A 69 19.60 -4.59 5.41
C VAL A 69 18.10 -4.74 5.58
N TYR A 70 17.63 -5.98 5.62
CA TYR A 70 16.19 -6.26 5.76
C TYR A 70 15.83 -6.38 7.24
N ASN A 71 15.11 -5.39 7.77
CA ASN A 71 14.46 -5.50 9.08
C ASN A 71 13.06 -6.09 8.88
N PRO A 72 12.68 -7.14 9.63
CA PRO A 72 11.35 -7.70 9.53
C PRO A 72 10.25 -6.66 9.73
N VAL A 73 9.17 -6.79 8.96
CA VAL A 73 7.95 -6.03 9.16
C VAL A 73 7.35 -6.38 10.51
N VAL A 74 6.81 -5.40 11.20
CA VAL A 74 6.14 -5.53 12.48
C VAL A 74 4.71 -5.01 12.40
N TYR A 75 3.88 -5.30 13.38
CA TYR A 75 2.63 -4.57 13.59
C TYR A 75 2.89 -3.26 14.31
N TYR A 76 2.25 -2.17 13.85
CA TYR A 76 2.35 -0.89 14.54
C TYR A 76 1.05 -0.06 14.34
N PRO A 77 0.26 0.19 15.40
CA PRO A 77 0.40 -0.39 16.74
C PRO A 77 0.17 -1.91 16.75
N THR A 78 0.58 -2.57 17.82
CA THR A 78 0.33 -4.01 17.97
C THR A 78 -1.18 -4.28 18.04
N PRO A 79 -1.77 -5.07 17.12
CA PRO A 79 -3.18 -5.36 17.12
C PRO A 79 -3.55 -6.27 18.31
N LYS A 80 -4.77 -6.11 18.80
CA LYS A 80 -5.36 -7.05 19.75
C LYS A 80 -6.19 -8.08 18.97
N PRO A 81 -6.09 -9.37 19.29
CA PRO A 81 -6.97 -10.38 18.70
C PRO A 81 -8.44 -10.06 19.02
N THR A 82 -9.32 -10.40 18.08
CA THR A 82 -10.77 -10.26 18.22
C THR A 82 -11.45 -11.60 17.95
N ALA A 83 -12.77 -11.67 18.11
CA ALA A 83 -13.53 -12.87 17.75
C ALA A 83 -13.43 -13.22 16.25
N GLN A 84 -13.20 -12.22 15.40
CA GLN A 84 -13.08 -12.36 13.95
C GLN A 84 -11.62 -12.58 13.49
N ILE A 85 -10.65 -12.08 14.25
CA ILE A 85 -9.22 -12.13 13.90
C ILE A 85 -8.45 -12.73 15.09
N SER A 86 -8.17 -14.03 14.99
CA SER A 86 -7.40 -14.73 16.03
C SER A 86 -5.91 -14.37 16.00
N GLN A 87 -5.19 -14.59 17.11
CA GLN A 87 -3.73 -14.44 17.15
C GLN A 87 -3.04 -15.26 16.07
N LYS A 88 -3.51 -16.48 15.81
CA LYS A 88 -2.96 -17.35 14.75
C LYS A 88 -3.06 -16.72 13.36
N VAL A 89 -4.16 -15.99 13.08
CA VAL A 89 -4.33 -15.27 11.81
C VAL A 89 -3.34 -14.12 11.73
N LEU A 90 -3.18 -13.35 12.81
CA LEU A 90 -2.21 -12.25 12.87
C LEU A 90 -0.77 -12.74 12.65
N ASP A 91 -0.38 -13.81 13.35
CA ASP A 91 0.96 -14.40 13.21
C ASP A 91 1.19 -14.94 11.79
N GLY A 92 0.20 -15.62 11.23
CA GLY A 92 0.25 -16.12 9.85
C GLY A 92 0.41 -15.00 8.82
N LEU A 93 -0.33 -13.91 8.99
CA LEU A 93 -0.25 -12.75 8.12
C LEU A 93 1.14 -12.08 8.19
N LEU A 94 1.66 -11.90 9.41
CA LEU A 94 2.96 -11.27 9.62
C LEU A 94 4.09 -12.12 9.01
N ASN A 95 4.06 -13.43 9.24
CA ASN A 95 5.04 -14.37 8.68
C ASN A 95 4.98 -14.37 7.15
N TYR A 96 3.79 -14.51 6.56
CA TYR A 96 3.61 -14.48 5.12
C TYR A 96 4.14 -13.18 4.51
N THR A 97 3.82 -12.03 5.12
CA THR A 97 4.28 -10.72 4.67
C THR A 97 5.80 -10.64 4.69
N ASN A 98 6.41 -11.07 5.79
CA ASN A 98 7.87 -11.06 5.93
C ASN A 98 8.56 -11.96 4.91
N ASP A 99 8.05 -13.18 4.69
CA ASP A 99 8.63 -14.11 3.71
C ASP A 99 8.57 -13.54 2.29
N LYS A 100 7.43 -12.97 1.90
CA LYS A 100 7.27 -12.37 0.57
C LYS A 100 8.14 -11.14 0.37
N LEU A 101 8.17 -10.24 1.34
CA LEU A 101 8.97 -9.02 1.24
C LEU A 101 10.47 -9.30 1.30
N LYS A 102 10.90 -10.23 2.14
CA LYS A 102 12.30 -10.67 2.22
C LYS A 102 12.76 -11.29 0.90
N THR A 103 11.93 -12.15 0.30
CA THR A 103 12.20 -12.75 -1.01
C THR A 103 12.29 -11.67 -2.09
N ALA A 104 11.33 -10.74 -2.12
CA ALA A 104 11.33 -9.64 -3.08
C ALA A 104 12.54 -8.70 -2.89
N ALA A 105 12.98 -8.45 -1.67
CA ALA A 105 14.17 -7.66 -1.41
C ALA A 105 15.44 -8.41 -1.88
N ALA A 106 15.55 -9.70 -1.59
CA ALA A 106 16.68 -10.55 -2.00
C ALA A 106 16.83 -10.67 -3.53
N SER A 107 15.72 -10.61 -4.27
CA SER A 107 15.75 -10.61 -5.74
C SER A 107 16.27 -9.31 -6.35
N ARG A 108 16.34 -8.23 -5.56
CA ARG A 108 16.79 -6.91 -6.02
C ARG A 108 18.26 -6.65 -5.70
N LYS A 109 18.69 -6.97 -4.50
CA LYS A 109 20.04 -6.75 -4.00
C LYS A 109 20.37 -7.81 -2.96
N PRO A 110 21.66 -8.15 -2.76
CA PRO A 110 22.10 -9.01 -1.66
C PRO A 110 21.60 -8.51 -0.31
N LEU A 111 21.06 -9.41 0.50
CA LEU A 111 20.71 -9.09 1.89
C LEU A 111 21.94 -9.21 2.77
N VAL A 112 22.15 -8.21 3.62
CA VAL A 112 23.23 -8.16 4.60
C VAL A 112 22.68 -7.88 6.00
N THR A 113 23.41 -8.28 7.02
CA THR A 113 23.01 -8.04 8.43
C THR A 113 23.60 -6.74 8.98
N THR A 114 24.75 -6.34 8.48
CA THR A 114 25.45 -5.13 8.91
C THR A 114 25.40 -4.08 7.80
N PRO A 115 24.92 -2.86 8.07
CA PRO A 115 24.89 -1.81 7.07
C PRO A 115 26.30 -1.35 6.69
N GLY A 116 26.53 -1.19 5.40
CA GLY A 116 27.71 -0.54 4.82
C GLY A 116 27.36 0.83 4.22
N PRO A 117 28.36 1.56 3.69
CA PRO A 117 28.16 2.91 3.15
C PRO A 117 27.14 2.98 2.00
N ARG A 118 26.95 1.86 1.30
CA ARG A 118 26.03 1.73 0.16
C ARG A 118 24.93 0.70 0.43
N SER A 119 24.50 0.60 1.68
CA SER A 119 23.36 -0.24 2.08
C SER A 119 22.10 0.57 2.19
N VAL A 120 21.00 0.00 1.68
CA VAL A 120 19.64 0.47 1.94
C VAL A 120 19.11 -0.28 3.16
N ILE A 121 18.54 0.43 4.11
CA ILE A 121 17.89 -0.19 5.27
C ILE A 121 16.38 -0.23 5.02
N PHE A 122 15.84 -1.44 4.90
CA PHE A 122 14.42 -1.69 4.79
C PHE A 122 13.78 -1.74 6.18
N ARG A 123 12.65 -1.04 6.36
CA ARG A 123 11.82 -1.09 7.56
C ARG A 123 10.35 -1.01 7.12
N GLY A 124 9.50 -1.83 7.70
CA GLY A 124 8.08 -1.83 7.36
C GLY A 124 7.19 -2.13 8.56
N ALA A 125 5.93 -1.69 8.49
CA ALA A 125 4.90 -2.03 9.45
C ALA A 125 3.56 -2.30 8.78
N ILE A 126 2.80 -3.25 9.34
CA ILE A 126 1.37 -3.41 9.09
C ILE A 126 0.66 -2.51 10.08
N THR A 127 -0.01 -1.47 9.59
CA THR A 127 -0.56 -0.41 10.43
C THR A 127 -2.05 -0.56 10.73
N ALA A 128 -2.74 -1.43 9.99
CA ALA A 128 -4.13 -1.80 10.25
C ALA A 128 -4.41 -3.21 9.74
N VAL A 129 -5.28 -3.92 10.43
CA VAL A 129 -5.87 -5.19 9.98
C VAL A 129 -7.35 -5.09 10.24
N ASP A 130 -8.15 -5.21 9.18
CA ASP A 130 -9.61 -5.19 9.27
C ASP A 130 -10.19 -6.47 8.68
N SER A 131 -11.30 -6.94 9.26
CA SER A 131 -12.07 -8.08 8.75
C SER A 131 -13.29 -7.56 8.02
N SER A 132 -13.24 -7.50 6.69
CA SER A 132 -14.46 -7.30 5.92
C SER A 132 -15.30 -8.58 5.88
N LYS A 133 -16.64 -8.46 5.80
CA LYS A 133 -17.57 -9.60 5.74
C LYS A 133 -17.45 -10.44 4.46
N GLU A 134 -16.73 -9.93 3.47
CA GLU A 134 -16.41 -10.64 2.23
C GLU A 134 -14.99 -11.17 2.35
N GLY A 135 -14.85 -12.42 2.73
CA GLY A 135 -13.63 -13.21 2.93
C GLY A 135 -12.30 -12.52 2.59
N LEU A 136 -11.47 -12.34 3.60
CA LEU A 136 -10.15 -11.71 3.53
C LEU A 136 -9.33 -12.24 2.35
N GLN A 137 -9.27 -11.49 1.29
CA GLN A 137 -8.19 -11.57 0.33
C GLN A 137 -7.03 -10.80 0.97
N PHE A 138 -6.10 -11.51 1.62
CA PHE A 138 -5.01 -10.96 2.45
C PHE A 138 -4.13 -9.91 1.76
N TYR A 139 -4.16 -9.81 0.44
CA TYR A 139 -3.38 -8.85 -0.35
C TYR A 139 -4.12 -7.54 -0.66
N GLU A 140 -5.43 -7.45 -0.36
CA GLU A 140 -6.23 -6.24 -0.68
C GLU A 140 -6.31 -5.23 0.46
N VAL A 141 -5.95 -5.61 1.68
CA VAL A 141 -6.28 -4.86 2.91
C VAL A 141 -5.04 -4.26 3.62
N LEU A 142 -3.84 -4.45 3.08
CA LEU A 142 -2.64 -4.03 3.79
C LEU A 142 -2.16 -2.63 3.40
N PRO A 143 -2.44 -1.59 4.21
CA PRO A 143 -1.60 -0.40 4.18
C PRO A 143 -0.24 -0.76 4.79
N ILE A 144 0.71 -1.10 3.93
CA ILE A 144 2.09 -1.30 4.34
C ILE A 144 2.79 0.04 4.26
N ALA A 145 3.14 0.61 5.41
CA ALA A 145 4.06 1.74 5.47
C ALA A 145 5.49 1.20 5.40
N LEU A 146 6.20 1.54 4.36
CA LEU A 146 7.58 1.14 4.14
C LEU A 146 8.53 2.32 4.35
N VAL A 147 9.45 2.17 5.29
CA VAL A 147 10.54 3.11 5.53
C VAL A 147 11.86 2.41 5.25
N VAL A 148 12.64 2.97 4.35
CA VAL A 148 14.02 2.59 4.16
C VAL A 148 14.86 3.66 4.83
N ALA A 149 15.57 3.32 5.92
CA ALA A 149 16.38 4.27 6.66
C ALA A 149 17.55 4.75 5.78
N GLY A 150 17.65 6.06 5.64
CA GLY A 150 18.52 6.71 4.66
C GLY A 150 17.79 7.18 3.41
N THR A 151 16.64 6.55 3.09
CA THR A 151 15.75 6.95 2.02
C THR A 151 14.39 6.33 2.27
N GLU A 152 13.34 7.14 2.29
CA GLU A 152 11.98 6.64 2.36
C GLU A 152 11.56 6.15 0.97
N VAL A 153 11.30 4.85 0.85
CA VAL A 153 10.76 4.26 -0.36
C VAL A 153 9.42 3.64 -0.03
N ALA A 154 8.37 4.25 -0.49
CA ALA A 154 7.08 3.59 -0.53
C ALA A 154 7.12 2.51 -1.62
N THR A 155 6.60 1.34 -1.33
CA THR A 155 6.59 0.22 -2.27
C THR A 155 5.86 0.56 -3.56
N GLY A 156 6.60 0.91 -4.60
CA GLY A 156 6.18 0.68 -5.96
C GLY A 156 6.80 -0.64 -6.42
N HIS A 157 6.01 -1.67 -6.59
CA HIS A 157 6.48 -2.89 -7.22
C HIS A 157 6.76 -2.57 -8.69
N ARG A 158 8.04 -2.48 -9.04
CA ARG A 158 8.43 -2.41 -10.44
C ARG A 158 8.59 -3.86 -10.90
N THR A 159 7.61 -4.37 -11.61
CA THR A 159 7.83 -5.53 -12.48
C THR A 159 8.92 -5.13 -13.47
N MET A 160 10.04 -5.82 -13.44
CA MET A 160 10.94 -5.77 -14.58
C MET A 160 10.30 -6.60 -15.68
N ASP A 161 9.94 -5.93 -16.76
CA ASP A 161 9.85 -6.60 -18.05
C ASP A 161 11.28 -6.96 -18.45
N THR A 162 11.47 -8.22 -18.75
CA THR A 162 12.66 -8.80 -19.38
C THR A 162 12.76 -8.31 -20.81
#